data_c88c36c27c161090bd61056f013d69d4
#
_entry.id   c88c36c27c161090bd61056f013d69d4
#
_cell.length_a   1.000
_cell.length_b   1.000
_cell.length_c   1.000
_cell.angle_alpha   90.00
_cell.angle_beta   90.00
_cell.angle_gamma   90.00
#
_symmetry.space_group_name_H-M   'P 1'
#
loop_
_entity.id
_entity.type
_entity.pdbx_description
1 polymer ?
#
loop_
_entity_poly.entity_id
_entity_poly.type
_entity_poly.pdbx_seq_one_letter_code
_entity_poly.pdbx_strand_id
1 'polypeptide(L)'
;MSTEIHLAFAHPSERAIATAGDDPRDRISLRDHIREVEIGAFQAERGITQRICFNVVVEVLPFTGPLDDDVDRILSYDRVTEAISHELAAERVNLLETLAERIAERILLEPQALRAFVRIEKLDRGPGALGVEIVRSRADLRDRLNDAAQERPHPRVVYLSNAAIADPRLPGWLDALQASGDPLIFCVGAPDTASPQPQNPH
;
A
#
# COMPACT_ATOMS: atom_id res chain seq x y z
N MET A 1 -32.22 -1.16 -15.14
CA MET A 1 -32.13 -0.86 -13.68
C MET A 1 -32.01 -2.11 -12.78
N SER A 2 -32.34 -3.34 -13.23
CA SER A 2 -32.20 -4.57 -12.38
C SER A 2 -30.76 -5.10 -12.23
N THR A 3 -29.83 -4.76 -13.12
CA THR A 3 -28.50 -5.37 -13.17
C THR A 3 -27.57 -4.85 -12.06
N GLU A 4 -27.66 -3.58 -11.69
CA GLU A 4 -26.77 -2.98 -10.69
C GLU A 4 -27.04 -3.48 -9.26
N ILE A 5 -28.33 -3.72 -8.91
CA ILE A 5 -28.68 -4.23 -7.59
C ILE A 5 -28.20 -5.67 -7.43
N HIS A 6 -28.27 -6.49 -8.47
CA HIS A 6 -27.76 -7.87 -8.46
C HIS A 6 -26.24 -7.88 -8.23
N LEU A 7 -25.52 -6.95 -8.83
CA LEU A 7 -24.06 -6.84 -8.70
C LEU A 7 -23.63 -6.37 -7.29
N ALA A 8 -24.48 -5.69 -6.54
CA ALA A 8 -24.16 -5.25 -5.18
C ALA A 8 -23.93 -6.44 -4.21
N PHE A 9 -24.55 -7.58 -4.49
CA PHE A 9 -24.42 -8.81 -3.67
C PHE A 9 -23.67 -9.92 -4.39
N ALA A 10 -23.24 -9.69 -5.61
CA ALA A 10 -22.54 -10.67 -6.41
C ALA A 10 -21.13 -10.96 -5.88
N HIS A 11 -20.66 -12.17 -6.11
CA HIS A 11 -19.26 -12.52 -5.79
C HIS A 11 -18.29 -11.63 -6.59
N PRO A 12 -17.07 -11.28 -6.08
CA PRO A 12 -16.08 -10.48 -6.80
C PRO A 12 -15.81 -10.95 -8.23
N SER A 13 -15.87 -12.27 -8.49
CA SER A 13 -15.72 -12.80 -9.85
C SER A 13 -16.85 -12.38 -10.81
N GLU A 14 -18.09 -12.32 -10.34
CA GLU A 14 -19.24 -11.87 -11.15
C GLU A 14 -19.18 -10.37 -11.42
N ARG A 15 -18.75 -9.59 -10.43
CA ARG A 15 -18.50 -8.16 -10.59
C ARG A 15 -17.36 -7.88 -11.58
N ALA A 16 -16.29 -8.66 -11.51
CA ALA A 16 -15.20 -8.55 -12.46
C ALA A 16 -15.66 -8.85 -13.90
N ILE A 17 -16.54 -9.84 -14.08
CA ILE A 17 -17.14 -10.15 -15.38
C ILE A 17 -18.03 -9.00 -15.86
N ALA A 18 -18.93 -8.51 -15.02
CA ALA A 18 -19.90 -7.49 -15.38
C ALA A 18 -19.26 -6.12 -15.70
N THR A 19 -18.10 -5.83 -15.11
CA THR A 19 -17.33 -4.59 -15.34
C THR A 19 -16.14 -4.80 -16.30
N ALA A 20 -15.99 -6.00 -16.88
CA ALA A 20 -15.07 -6.21 -18.00
C ALA A 20 -15.58 -5.42 -19.20
N GLY A 21 -14.69 -4.68 -19.86
CA GLY A 21 -14.99 -4.12 -21.20
C GLY A 21 -15.09 -5.22 -22.26
N ASP A 22 -15.08 -4.82 -23.53
CA ASP A 22 -15.12 -5.75 -24.67
C ASP A 22 -13.88 -6.65 -24.79
N ASP A 23 -12.86 -6.42 -23.97
CA ASP A 23 -11.61 -7.18 -23.96
C ASP A 23 -11.64 -8.23 -22.82
N PRO A 24 -11.71 -9.54 -23.15
CA PRO A 24 -11.70 -10.60 -22.16
C PRO A 24 -10.36 -10.63 -21.43
N ARG A 25 -10.41 -10.65 -20.09
CA ARG A 25 -9.21 -10.67 -19.24
C ARG A 25 -9.09 -11.97 -18.48
N ASP A 26 -7.88 -12.47 -18.39
CA ASP A 26 -7.57 -13.57 -17.50
C ASP A 26 -7.72 -13.16 -16.05
N ARG A 27 -8.12 -14.10 -15.20
CA ARG A 27 -8.37 -13.86 -13.77
C ARG A 27 -7.77 -14.93 -12.91
N ILE A 28 -7.18 -14.50 -11.82
CA ILE A 28 -6.78 -15.36 -10.71
C ILE A 28 -7.75 -15.09 -9.57
N SER A 29 -8.27 -16.14 -8.94
CA SER A 29 -9.22 -16.01 -7.85
C SER A 29 -8.83 -16.85 -6.64
N LEU A 30 -8.88 -16.22 -5.46
CA LEU A 30 -8.85 -16.85 -4.16
C LEU A 30 -10.24 -16.75 -3.56
N ARG A 31 -10.82 -17.88 -3.12
CA ARG A 31 -12.17 -17.93 -2.58
C ARG A 31 -12.16 -18.55 -1.20
N ASP A 32 -13.02 -18.04 -0.33
CA ASP A 32 -13.30 -18.58 0.99
C ASP A 32 -12.04 -18.84 1.83
N HIS A 33 -11.03 -17.97 1.68
CA HIS A 33 -9.80 -18.04 2.44
C HIS A 33 -10.04 -17.49 3.85
N ILE A 34 -10.16 -18.38 4.84
CA ILE A 34 -10.48 -18.01 6.22
C ILE A 34 -9.20 -17.90 7.05
N ARG A 35 -9.07 -16.81 7.79
CA ARG A 35 -8.00 -16.57 8.75
C ARG A 35 -8.57 -16.09 10.09
N GLU A 36 -7.93 -16.48 11.18
CA GLU A 36 -8.19 -15.92 12.49
C GLU A 36 -7.36 -14.67 12.71
N VAL A 37 -8.01 -13.54 12.94
CA VAL A 37 -7.38 -12.22 12.96
C VAL A 37 -7.92 -11.39 14.11
N GLU A 38 -7.05 -10.66 14.80
CA GLU A 38 -7.45 -9.59 15.69
C GLU A 38 -7.67 -8.31 14.89
N ILE A 39 -8.92 -7.95 14.62
CA ILE A 39 -9.29 -6.75 13.85
C ILE A 39 -10.57 -6.13 14.42
N GLY A 40 -10.64 -4.81 14.44
CA GLY A 40 -11.83 -4.07 14.83
C GLY A 40 -11.49 -2.77 15.54
N ALA A 41 -12.38 -1.78 15.40
CA ALA A 41 -12.23 -0.45 15.97
C ALA A 41 -12.68 -0.38 17.43
N PHE A 42 -13.57 -1.29 17.85
CA PHE A 42 -14.17 -1.26 19.18
C PHE A 42 -13.26 -1.89 20.25
N GLN A 43 -13.33 -1.35 21.45
CA GLN A 43 -12.54 -1.84 22.58
C GLN A 43 -12.86 -3.32 22.91
N ALA A 44 -14.11 -3.75 22.69
CA ALA A 44 -14.54 -5.13 22.88
C ALA A 44 -13.94 -6.13 21.86
N GLU A 45 -13.27 -5.65 20.81
CA GLU A 45 -12.61 -6.47 19.77
C GLU A 45 -11.10 -6.59 20.01
N ARG A 46 -10.59 -5.92 21.04
CA ARG A 46 -9.15 -5.97 21.39
C ARG A 46 -8.83 -7.25 22.14
N GLY A 47 -7.75 -7.91 21.72
CA GLY A 47 -7.30 -9.17 22.33
C GLY A 47 -8.18 -10.37 21.99
N ILE A 48 -9.11 -10.23 21.03
CA ILE A 48 -9.98 -11.30 20.58
C ILE A 48 -9.77 -11.53 19.09
N THR A 49 -9.45 -12.76 18.71
CA THR A 49 -9.44 -13.17 17.31
C THR A 49 -10.84 -13.49 16.84
N GLN A 50 -11.11 -13.22 15.57
CA GLN A 50 -12.35 -13.54 14.88
C GLN A 50 -12.02 -14.10 13.50
N ARG A 51 -12.91 -14.94 12.97
CA ARG A 51 -12.74 -15.50 11.63
C ARG A 51 -13.10 -14.46 10.58
N ILE A 52 -12.14 -14.22 9.72
CA ILE A 52 -12.25 -13.31 8.58
C ILE A 52 -12.13 -14.13 7.31
N CYS A 53 -13.10 -13.95 6.41
CA CYS A 53 -13.12 -14.56 5.09
C CYS A 53 -12.63 -13.57 4.04
N PHE A 54 -11.68 -14.00 3.22
CA PHE A 54 -11.12 -13.23 2.13
C PHE A 54 -11.53 -13.87 0.79
N ASN A 55 -12.12 -13.06 -0.07
CA ASN A 55 -12.41 -13.40 -1.45
C ASN A 55 -11.74 -12.36 -2.34
N VAL A 56 -10.80 -12.80 -3.17
CA VAL A 56 -9.99 -11.92 -4.01
C VAL A 56 -10.03 -12.39 -5.45
N VAL A 57 -10.28 -11.47 -6.37
CA VAL A 57 -10.14 -11.71 -7.81
C VAL A 57 -9.17 -10.67 -8.37
N VAL A 58 -8.19 -11.14 -9.10
CA VAL A 58 -7.20 -10.30 -9.76
C VAL A 58 -7.33 -10.48 -11.26
N GLU A 59 -7.61 -9.41 -11.98
CA GLU A 59 -7.49 -9.37 -13.44
C GLU A 59 -6.04 -9.15 -13.81
N VAL A 60 -5.54 -9.96 -14.72
CA VAL A 60 -4.15 -9.93 -15.14
C VAL A 60 -4.02 -9.61 -16.62
N LEU A 61 -2.83 -9.12 -16.97
CA LEU A 61 -2.46 -8.95 -18.38
C LEU A 61 -2.54 -10.30 -19.09
N PRO A 62 -3.21 -10.38 -20.27
CA PRO A 62 -3.22 -11.59 -21.05
C PRO A 62 -1.79 -11.93 -21.46
N PHE A 63 -1.46 -13.19 -21.32
CA PHE A 63 -0.17 -13.68 -21.77
C PHE A 63 -0.16 -13.85 -23.30
N THR A 64 0.79 -13.21 -23.98
CA THR A 64 0.82 -13.15 -25.46
C THR A 64 1.83 -14.11 -26.12
N GLY A 65 2.48 -14.97 -25.34
CA GLY A 65 3.49 -15.92 -25.85
C GLY A 65 3.17 -17.39 -25.54
N PRO A 66 3.99 -18.33 -25.97
CA PRO A 66 3.89 -19.72 -25.52
C PRO A 66 4.14 -19.75 -24.01
N LEU A 67 3.24 -20.41 -23.27
CA LEU A 67 3.33 -20.49 -21.80
C LEU A 67 4.50 -21.41 -21.38
N ASP A 68 4.84 -22.40 -22.18
CA ASP A 68 5.90 -23.38 -21.95
C ASP A 68 5.92 -23.97 -20.52
N ASP A 69 4.76 -23.92 -19.84
CA ASP A 69 4.57 -24.31 -18.43
C ASP A 69 5.48 -23.56 -17.44
N ASP A 70 5.90 -22.35 -17.80
CA ASP A 70 6.80 -21.50 -17.01
C ASP A 70 5.99 -20.65 -16.01
N VAL A 71 6.03 -21.02 -14.74
CA VAL A 71 5.28 -20.37 -13.65
C VAL A 71 5.78 -18.94 -13.33
N ASP A 72 7.01 -18.61 -13.70
CA ASP A 72 7.58 -17.28 -13.45
C ASP A 72 7.01 -16.22 -14.44
N ARG A 73 6.35 -16.67 -15.50
CA ARG A 73 5.78 -15.79 -16.52
C ARG A 73 4.33 -15.36 -16.25
N ILE A 74 3.69 -15.94 -15.26
CA ILE A 74 2.33 -15.65 -14.83
C ILE A 74 2.31 -15.12 -13.40
N LEU A 75 1.26 -14.39 -13.03
CA LEU A 75 1.05 -14.04 -11.63
C LEU A 75 0.71 -15.32 -10.84
N SER A 76 1.58 -15.69 -9.89
CA SER A 76 1.28 -16.80 -9.00
C SER A 76 0.12 -16.46 -8.05
N TYR A 77 -0.80 -17.42 -7.86
CA TYR A 77 -1.85 -17.30 -6.84
C TYR A 77 -1.28 -17.18 -5.40
N ASP A 78 -0.05 -17.63 -5.18
CA ASP A 78 0.63 -17.49 -3.89
C ASP A 78 0.85 -16.01 -3.55
N ARG A 79 1.06 -15.14 -4.54
CA ARG A 79 1.18 -13.69 -4.32
C ARG A 79 -0.04 -13.08 -3.67
N VAL A 80 -1.23 -13.62 -3.96
CA VAL A 80 -2.47 -13.15 -3.33
C VAL A 80 -2.51 -13.55 -1.86
N THR A 81 -2.15 -14.78 -1.53
CA THR A 81 -2.11 -15.27 -0.14
C THR A 81 -0.98 -14.64 0.66
N GLU A 82 0.16 -14.38 0.04
CA GLU A 82 1.29 -13.65 0.62
C GLU A 82 0.92 -12.20 0.93
N ALA A 83 0.21 -11.52 0.02
CA ALA A 83 -0.28 -10.16 0.24
C ALA A 83 -1.16 -10.08 1.49
N ILE A 84 -2.13 -11.00 1.62
CA ILE A 84 -2.99 -11.09 2.81
C ILE A 84 -2.15 -11.35 4.07
N SER A 85 -1.27 -12.34 4.03
CA SER A 85 -0.46 -12.75 5.18
C SER A 85 0.48 -11.64 5.63
N HIS A 86 1.08 -10.90 4.70
CA HIS A 86 1.95 -9.78 4.99
C HIS A 86 1.19 -8.64 5.69
N GLU A 87 0.01 -8.25 5.18
CA GLU A 87 -0.76 -7.16 5.78
C GLU A 87 -1.29 -7.53 7.17
N LEU A 88 -1.63 -8.79 7.39
CA LEU A 88 -2.04 -9.28 8.70
C LEU A 88 -0.88 -9.35 9.71
N ALA A 89 0.36 -9.53 9.25
CA ALA A 89 1.54 -9.62 10.10
C ALA A 89 2.19 -8.26 10.38
N ALA A 90 1.99 -7.25 9.51
CA ALA A 90 2.68 -5.96 9.60
C ALA A 90 2.27 -5.15 10.84
N GLU A 91 0.97 -5.00 11.05
CA GLU A 91 0.42 -4.31 12.22
C GLU A 91 -1.06 -4.67 12.42
N ARG A 92 -1.56 -4.44 13.64
CA ARG A 92 -2.99 -4.58 13.92
C ARG A 92 -3.77 -3.49 13.20
N VAL A 93 -4.70 -3.88 12.34
CA VAL A 93 -5.57 -2.96 11.60
C VAL A 93 -6.92 -2.84 12.30
N ASN A 94 -7.48 -1.64 12.39
CA ASN A 94 -8.77 -1.42 13.03
C ASN A 94 -9.96 -1.58 12.07
N LEU A 95 -9.78 -1.25 10.80
CA LEU A 95 -10.85 -1.19 9.81
C LEU A 95 -10.63 -2.23 8.71
N LEU A 96 -11.70 -2.93 8.32
CA LEU A 96 -11.67 -3.85 7.17
C LEU A 96 -11.37 -3.11 5.86
N GLU A 97 -11.85 -1.86 5.75
CA GLU A 97 -11.59 -0.98 4.61
C GLU A 97 -10.09 -0.73 4.42
N THR A 98 -9.40 -0.42 5.50
CA THR A 98 -7.94 -0.21 5.47
C THR A 98 -7.19 -1.49 5.10
N LEU A 99 -7.61 -2.63 5.64
CA LEU A 99 -7.02 -3.92 5.31
C LEU A 99 -7.24 -4.28 3.83
N ALA A 100 -8.47 -4.09 3.33
CA ALA A 100 -8.80 -4.35 1.94
C ALA A 100 -7.97 -3.47 0.99
N GLU A 101 -7.84 -2.18 1.31
CA GLU A 101 -7.04 -1.23 0.54
C GLU A 101 -5.58 -1.67 0.44
N ARG A 102 -4.94 -1.98 1.56
CA ARG A 102 -3.53 -2.41 1.62
C ARG A 102 -3.29 -3.71 0.84
N ILE A 103 -4.21 -4.67 0.96
CA ILE A 103 -4.13 -5.93 0.21
C ILE A 103 -4.22 -5.64 -1.30
N ALA A 104 -5.18 -4.81 -1.72
CA ALA A 104 -5.35 -4.46 -3.12
C ALA A 104 -4.10 -3.72 -3.66
N GLU A 105 -3.57 -2.76 -2.93
CA GLU A 105 -2.35 -2.03 -3.29
C GLU A 105 -1.16 -2.97 -3.46
N ARG A 106 -0.95 -3.88 -2.51
CA ARG A 106 0.15 -4.85 -2.58
C ARG A 106 0.03 -5.77 -3.78
N ILE A 107 -1.15 -6.27 -4.08
CA ILE A 107 -1.40 -7.09 -5.26
C ILE A 107 -1.13 -6.30 -6.55
N LEU A 108 -1.53 -5.03 -6.60
CA LEU A 108 -1.33 -4.17 -7.77
C LEU A 108 0.13 -3.72 -7.99
N LEU A 109 1.03 -3.96 -7.05
CA LEU A 109 2.47 -3.82 -7.27
C LEU A 109 3.01 -4.90 -8.22
N GLU A 110 2.35 -6.06 -8.32
CA GLU A 110 2.75 -7.12 -9.24
C GLU A 110 2.58 -6.66 -10.70
N PRO A 111 3.59 -6.82 -11.55
CA PRO A 111 3.57 -6.27 -12.92
C PRO A 111 2.42 -6.76 -13.79
N GLN A 112 1.92 -7.96 -13.53
CA GLN A 112 0.84 -8.58 -14.30
C GLN A 112 -0.55 -8.15 -13.85
N ALA A 113 -0.72 -7.69 -12.58
CA ALA A 113 -2.01 -7.32 -12.03
C ALA A 113 -2.53 -6.01 -12.64
N LEU A 114 -3.77 -5.98 -13.10
CA LEU A 114 -4.44 -4.81 -13.67
C LEU A 114 -5.49 -4.22 -12.75
N ARG A 115 -6.37 -5.08 -12.21
CA ARG A 115 -7.40 -4.74 -11.24
C ARG A 115 -7.48 -5.81 -10.16
N ALA A 116 -7.73 -5.38 -8.93
CA ALA A 116 -7.96 -6.25 -7.79
C ALA A 116 -9.36 -5.97 -7.21
N PHE A 117 -10.15 -7.03 -7.07
CA PHE A 117 -11.44 -7.06 -6.39
C PHE A 117 -11.21 -7.77 -5.07
N VAL A 118 -11.39 -7.08 -3.96
CA VAL A 118 -11.11 -7.60 -2.62
C VAL A 118 -12.38 -7.49 -1.78
N ARG A 119 -12.89 -8.64 -1.33
CA ARG A 119 -13.98 -8.74 -0.34
C ARG A 119 -13.43 -9.35 0.92
N ILE A 120 -13.70 -8.71 2.04
CA ILE A 120 -13.31 -9.15 3.38
C ILE A 120 -14.54 -9.13 4.27
N GLU A 121 -14.82 -10.25 4.93
CA GLU A 121 -16.04 -10.44 5.72
C GLU A 121 -15.72 -11.03 7.10
N LYS A 122 -16.32 -10.46 8.14
CA LYS A 122 -16.34 -11.04 9.50
C LYS A 122 -17.41 -12.10 9.57
N LEU A 123 -17.04 -13.31 10.00
CA LEU A 123 -17.96 -14.44 10.08
C LEU A 123 -18.57 -14.61 11.49
N ASP A 124 -17.95 -14.01 12.50
CA ASP A 124 -18.34 -14.21 13.91
C ASP A 124 -19.12 -13.03 14.50
N ARG A 125 -19.52 -12.07 13.66
CA ARG A 125 -20.23 -10.87 14.10
C ARG A 125 -21.54 -10.66 13.32
N GLY A 126 -22.61 -10.41 14.06
CA GLY A 126 -23.93 -10.10 13.49
C GLY A 126 -24.74 -11.30 13.01
N PRO A 127 -25.87 -11.04 12.37
CA PRO A 127 -26.79 -12.07 11.89
C PRO A 127 -26.34 -12.77 10.59
N GLY A 128 -25.19 -12.40 10.04
CA GLY A 128 -24.61 -12.92 8.80
C GLY A 128 -23.17 -12.47 8.63
N ALA A 129 -22.58 -12.73 7.47
CA ALA A 129 -21.27 -12.20 7.13
C ALA A 129 -21.36 -10.70 6.90
N LEU A 130 -20.55 -9.93 7.65
CA LEU A 130 -20.48 -8.47 7.54
C LEU A 130 -19.10 -8.08 7.05
N GLY A 131 -19.03 -7.28 6.00
CA GLY A 131 -17.75 -6.93 5.44
C GLY A 131 -17.76 -5.78 4.46
N VAL A 132 -16.63 -5.65 3.79
CA VAL A 132 -16.39 -4.64 2.77
C VAL A 132 -15.99 -5.30 1.47
N GLU A 133 -16.30 -4.64 0.37
CA GLU A 133 -15.79 -5.01 -0.94
C GLU A 133 -15.31 -3.77 -1.67
N ILE A 134 -14.09 -3.85 -2.17
CA ILE A 134 -13.47 -2.78 -2.94
C ILE A 134 -12.98 -3.28 -4.29
N VAL A 135 -12.87 -2.36 -5.23
CA VAL A 135 -12.20 -2.58 -6.52
C VAL A 135 -11.14 -1.50 -6.68
N ARG A 136 -9.92 -1.91 -7.02
CA ARG A 136 -8.83 -0.97 -7.33
C ARG A 136 -8.16 -1.36 -8.64
N SER A 137 -7.73 -0.37 -9.37
CA SER A 137 -6.96 -0.57 -10.60
C SER A 137 -5.52 -0.07 -10.43
N ARG A 138 -4.65 -0.53 -11.30
CA ARG A 138 -3.28 -0.03 -11.37
C ARG A 138 -3.23 1.47 -11.74
N ALA A 139 -4.18 1.94 -12.54
CA ALA A 139 -4.27 3.37 -12.87
C ALA A 139 -4.54 4.19 -11.60
N ASP A 140 -5.55 3.79 -10.80
CA ASP A 140 -5.87 4.48 -9.53
C ASP A 140 -4.68 4.50 -8.56
N LEU A 141 -3.92 3.39 -8.50
CA LEU A 141 -2.73 3.33 -7.65
C LEU A 141 -1.64 4.30 -8.13
N ARG A 142 -1.40 4.36 -9.44
CA ARG A 142 -0.44 5.30 -10.03
C ARG A 142 -0.81 6.74 -9.76
N ASP A 143 -2.07 7.10 -9.93
CA ASP A 143 -2.55 8.47 -9.72
C ASP A 143 -2.36 8.88 -8.25
N ARG A 144 -2.74 8.01 -7.31
CA ARG A 144 -2.52 8.26 -5.88
C ARG A 144 -1.03 8.38 -5.50
N LEU A 145 -0.16 7.54 -6.07
CA LEU A 145 1.28 7.63 -5.83
C LEU A 145 1.87 8.92 -6.40
N ASN A 146 1.39 9.36 -7.55
CA ASN A 146 1.79 10.63 -8.16
C ASN A 146 1.34 11.82 -7.32
N ASP A 147 0.08 11.83 -6.86
CA ASP A 147 -0.46 12.87 -5.99
C ASP A 147 0.32 12.93 -4.66
N ALA A 148 0.54 11.78 -4.02
CA ALA A 148 1.34 11.69 -2.81
C ALA A 148 2.80 12.12 -3.01
N ALA A 149 3.36 11.92 -4.20
CA ALA A 149 4.69 12.40 -4.54
C ALA A 149 4.71 13.93 -4.73
N GLN A 150 3.66 14.48 -5.33
CA GLN A 150 3.51 15.93 -5.51
C GLN A 150 3.27 16.68 -4.19
N GLU A 151 2.54 16.06 -3.25
CA GLU A 151 2.30 16.61 -1.93
C GLU A 151 3.51 16.54 -0.99
N ARG A 152 4.51 15.73 -1.32
CA ARG A 152 5.74 15.66 -0.51
C ARG A 152 6.56 16.93 -0.73
N PRO A 153 6.94 17.62 0.35
CA PRO A 153 7.86 18.73 0.21
C PRO A 153 9.18 18.22 -0.39
N HIS A 154 9.66 18.88 -1.44
CA HIS A 154 10.98 18.64 -2.03
C HIS A 154 12.00 19.54 -1.36
N PRO A 155 12.69 19.11 -0.28
CA PRO A 155 13.60 19.96 0.43
C PRO A 155 14.82 20.26 -0.43
N ARG A 156 15.24 21.52 -0.42
CA ARG A 156 16.53 21.92 -0.96
C ARG A 156 17.62 21.54 0.03
N VAL A 157 18.56 20.69 -0.38
CA VAL A 157 19.71 20.32 0.46
C VAL A 157 20.82 21.35 0.26
N VAL A 158 21.23 21.98 1.35
CA VAL A 158 22.30 23.00 1.36
C VAL A 158 23.46 22.46 2.19
N TYR A 159 24.60 22.25 1.54
CA TYR A 159 25.84 21.88 2.23
C TYR A 159 26.62 23.14 2.63
N LEU A 160 26.88 23.28 3.93
CA LEU A 160 27.72 24.34 4.50
C LEU A 160 29.07 23.75 4.84
N SER A 161 30.11 24.17 4.10
CA SER A 161 31.50 23.88 4.47
C SER A 161 31.91 24.64 5.72
N ASN A 162 32.97 24.19 6.40
CA ASN A 162 33.52 24.91 7.57
C ASN A 162 33.87 26.38 7.25
N ALA A 163 34.37 26.64 6.04
CA ALA A 163 34.61 27.99 5.56
C ALA A 163 33.34 28.83 5.41
N ALA A 164 32.25 28.21 4.91
CA ALA A 164 30.95 28.88 4.79
C ALA A 164 30.33 29.19 6.17
N ILE A 165 30.49 28.27 7.13
CA ILE A 165 30.01 28.46 8.52
C ILE A 165 30.75 29.63 9.19
N ALA A 166 32.05 29.81 8.92
CA ALA A 166 32.86 30.89 9.46
C ALA A 166 32.71 32.22 8.72
N ASP A 167 31.98 32.24 7.59
CA ASP A 167 31.84 33.47 6.78
C ASP A 167 30.85 34.44 7.43
N PRO A 168 31.24 35.73 7.61
CA PRO A 168 30.36 36.76 8.18
C PRO A 168 29.05 36.99 7.39
N ARG A 169 28.97 36.56 6.14
CA ARG A 169 27.78 36.68 5.29
C ARG A 169 26.77 35.53 5.51
N LEU A 170 27.11 34.51 6.30
CA LEU A 170 26.23 33.36 6.52
C LEU A 170 24.80 33.75 6.95
N PRO A 171 24.58 34.72 7.88
CA PRO A 171 23.22 35.11 8.25
C PRO A 171 22.39 35.58 7.06
N GLY A 172 22.99 36.43 6.18
CA GLY A 172 22.31 36.91 4.99
C GLY A 172 21.99 35.82 3.97
N TRP A 173 22.82 34.77 3.86
CA TRP A 173 22.50 33.59 3.04
C TRP A 173 21.34 32.76 3.63
N LEU A 174 21.32 32.60 4.94
CA LEU A 174 20.24 31.89 5.61
C LEU A 174 18.92 32.64 5.46
N ASP A 175 18.90 33.96 5.64
CA ASP A 175 17.74 34.81 5.43
C ASP A 175 17.21 34.69 3.99
N ALA A 176 18.12 34.74 2.99
CA ALA A 176 17.74 34.60 1.59
C ALA A 176 17.17 33.20 1.26
N LEU A 177 17.72 32.15 1.85
CA LEU A 177 17.21 30.79 1.70
C LEU A 177 15.84 30.64 2.37
N GLN A 178 15.66 31.19 3.56
CA GLN A 178 14.39 31.16 4.27
C GLN A 178 13.30 31.93 3.51
N ALA A 179 13.67 33.05 2.88
CA ALA A 179 12.76 33.86 2.05
C ALA A 179 12.24 33.11 0.79
N SER A 180 12.93 32.05 0.34
CA SER A 180 12.46 31.23 -0.78
C SER A 180 11.19 30.42 -0.47
N GLY A 181 10.89 30.18 0.81
CA GLY A 181 9.74 29.39 1.26
C GLY A 181 9.88 27.88 1.04
N ASP A 182 10.98 27.42 0.45
CA ASP A 182 11.24 26.00 0.25
C ASP A 182 11.65 25.34 1.59
N PRO A 183 11.24 24.07 1.85
CA PRO A 183 11.81 23.31 2.93
C PRO A 183 13.33 23.14 2.74
N LEU A 184 14.10 23.33 3.81
CA LEU A 184 15.56 23.29 3.76
C LEU A 184 16.12 22.19 4.65
N ILE A 185 17.11 21.47 4.15
CA ILE A 185 17.96 20.55 4.91
C ILE A 185 19.38 21.08 4.85
N PHE A 186 19.94 21.43 6.01
CA PHE A 186 21.34 21.84 6.10
C PHE A 186 22.22 20.64 6.46
N CYS A 187 23.24 20.41 5.65
CA CYS A 187 24.29 19.44 5.92
C CYS A 187 25.58 20.21 6.24
N VAL A 188 26.29 19.81 7.28
CA VAL A 188 27.58 20.39 7.68
C VAL A 188 28.67 19.33 7.60
N GLY A 189 29.91 19.75 7.36
CA GLY A 189 31.06 18.88 7.42
C GLY A 189 31.41 18.49 8.87
N ALA A 190 32.26 17.48 9.03
CA ALA A 190 32.85 17.17 10.32
C ALA A 190 33.71 18.36 10.80
N PRO A 191 33.76 18.63 12.10
CA PRO A 191 34.60 19.69 12.64
C PRO A 191 36.09 19.40 12.34
N ASP A 192 36.83 20.44 12.03
CA ASP A 192 38.30 20.33 11.75
C ASP A 192 39.10 19.97 13.02
N THR A 193 38.47 20.04 14.19
CA THR A 193 39.07 19.64 15.48
C THR A 193 38.69 18.20 15.82
N ALA A 194 39.65 17.42 16.31
CA ALA A 194 39.39 16.04 16.76
C ALA A 194 38.25 16.02 17.79
N SER A 195 37.24 15.19 17.56
CA SER A 195 36.16 14.99 18.52
C SER A 195 36.74 14.54 19.86
N PRO A 196 36.29 15.11 21.00
CA PRO A 196 36.73 14.63 22.30
C PRO A 196 36.39 13.15 22.42
N GLN A 197 37.41 12.34 22.72
CA GLN A 197 37.20 10.92 22.97
C GLN A 197 36.40 10.76 24.26
N PRO A 198 35.36 9.90 24.30
CA PRO A 198 34.68 9.62 25.56
C PRO A 198 35.70 9.02 26.54
N GLN A 199 35.89 9.69 27.65
CA GLN A 199 36.65 9.12 28.78
C GLN A 199 35.82 7.97 29.34
N ASN A 200 36.31 6.74 29.18
CA ASN A 200 35.75 5.57 29.89
C ASN A 200 35.99 5.81 31.41
N PRO A 201 34.96 5.83 32.24
CA PRO A 201 35.13 5.72 33.66
C PRO A 201 35.56 4.27 33.98
N HIS A 202 36.68 4.14 34.66
CA HIS A 202 37.14 2.89 35.27
C HIS A 202 36.17 2.44 36.36
#